data_10de4e7487e49d25c6082327ad8eb6d9
#
_entry.id   10de4e7487e49d25c6082327ad8eb6d9
#
_cell.length_a   1.000
_cell.length_b   1.000
_cell.length_c   1.000
_cell.angle_alpha   90.00
_cell.angle_beta   90.00
_cell.angle_gamma   90.00
#
_symmetry.space_group_name_H-M   'P 1'
#
loop_
_entity.id
_entity.type
_entity.pdbx_description
1 polymer ?
#
loop_
_entity_poly.entity_id
_entity_poly.type
_entity_poly.pdbx_seq_one_letter_code
_entity_poly.pdbx_strand_id
1 'polypeptide(L)'
;MMTVGEMPMPAGFRYRDVFLRGRPHHQKYDAFWRKHPPMTPQRWAKIYAPFDALDGFDECISARNVLYSGRKNLSADERELLERKLSVLNTLIRRAGPGDEPPPQVSVTFFRPCADFCIESYNRSGSYETVTGPVRQIDPVLAHTITIEEQTILLSDIVDISSPLFCTTEAP
;
A
#
# COMPACT_ATOMS: atom_id res chain seq x y z
N MET A 1 -0.04 17.06 52.28
CA MET A 1 0.40 16.19 51.19
C MET A 1 1.05 17.06 50.14
N MET A 2 2.34 16.86 49.88
CA MET A 2 3.08 17.71 48.95
C MET A 2 2.91 17.16 47.54
N THR A 3 2.52 18.01 46.62
CA THR A 3 2.21 17.65 45.21
C THR A 3 3.04 18.48 44.24
N VAL A 4 3.47 17.87 43.15
CA VAL A 4 3.99 18.60 41.98
C VAL A 4 2.93 18.50 40.90
N GLY A 5 2.24 19.60 40.65
CA GLY A 5 1.02 19.57 39.87
C GLY A 5 -0.05 18.76 40.64
N GLU A 6 -0.70 17.84 39.94
CA GLU A 6 -1.74 16.98 40.52
C GLU A 6 -1.22 15.63 41.11
N MET A 7 0.10 15.38 41.03
CA MET A 7 0.67 14.11 41.47
C MET A 7 1.16 14.14 42.92
N PRO A 8 0.70 13.22 43.79
CA PRO A 8 1.24 13.07 45.12
C PRO A 8 2.64 12.49 45.08
N MET A 9 3.53 12.92 46.01
CA MET A 9 4.88 12.38 46.13
C MET A 9 4.84 10.91 46.51
N PRO A 10 5.44 9.98 45.75
CA PRO A 10 5.51 8.58 46.08
C PRO A 10 6.25 8.33 47.45
N ALA A 11 5.81 7.36 48.19
CA ALA A 11 6.50 6.94 49.43
C ALA A 11 7.88 6.39 49.07
N GLY A 12 8.95 6.91 49.74
CA GLY A 12 10.32 6.49 49.48
C GLY A 12 11.01 7.16 48.27
N PHE A 13 10.43 8.22 47.71
CA PHE A 13 11.04 8.93 46.59
C PHE A 13 12.39 9.55 46.97
N ARG A 14 13.46 9.13 46.30
CA ARG A 14 14.86 9.46 46.61
C ARG A 14 15.19 10.96 46.50
N TYR A 15 14.56 11.66 45.57
CA TYR A 15 14.88 13.06 45.23
C TYR A 15 13.83 14.01 45.79
N ARG A 16 13.55 13.93 47.09
CA ARG A 16 12.50 14.74 47.73
C ARG A 16 12.69 16.23 47.53
N ASP A 17 13.93 16.72 47.62
CA ASP A 17 14.23 18.15 47.47
C ASP A 17 13.90 18.67 46.05
N VAL A 18 14.15 17.85 45.03
CA VAL A 18 13.80 18.19 43.67
C VAL A 18 12.28 18.19 43.50
N PHE A 19 11.60 17.21 44.07
CA PHE A 19 10.15 17.13 44.06
C PHE A 19 9.51 18.35 44.75
N LEU A 20 10.04 18.78 45.87
CA LEU A 20 9.56 19.93 46.64
C LEU A 20 9.76 21.26 45.91
N ARG A 21 10.83 21.41 45.17
CA ARG A 21 11.07 22.60 44.31
C ARG A 21 10.07 22.72 43.17
N GLY A 22 9.41 21.64 42.83
CA GLY A 22 8.41 21.62 41.78
C GLY A 22 9.05 21.72 40.39
N ARG A 23 8.17 21.89 39.40
CA ARG A 23 8.60 22.03 38.00
C ARG A 23 9.26 23.40 37.83
N PRO A 24 10.48 23.49 37.24
CA PRO A 24 11.10 24.77 36.94
C PRO A 24 10.23 25.57 35.98
N HIS A 25 9.97 26.82 36.35
CA HIS A 25 9.22 27.77 35.53
C HIS A 25 10.19 28.73 34.87
N HIS A 26 10.21 28.74 33.57
CA HIS A 26 10.99 29.69 32.77
C HIS A 26 10.03 30.57 31.97
N GLN A 27 10.31 31.88 32.01
CA GLN A 27 9.58 32.82 31.21
C GLN A 27 10.06 32.75 29.76
N LYS A 28 9.11 32.93 28.82
CA LYS A 28 9.43 32.97 27.41
C LYS A 28 10.45 34.11 27.16
N TYR A 29 11.54 33.81 26.46
CA TYR A 29 12.67 34.72 26.16
C TYR A 29 13.61 35.04 27.34
N ASP A 30 13.54 34.37 28.49
CA ASP A 30 14.57 34.45 29.52
C ASP A 30 15.93 33.90 29.05
N ALA A 31 16.98 34.00 29.92
CA ALA A 31 18.32 33.52 29.57
C ALA A 31 18.33 31.98 29.32
N PHE A 32 17.51 31.23 30.06
CA PHE A 32 17.36 29.77 29.86
C PHE A 32 16.70 29.47 28.52
N TRP A 33 15.60 30.14 28.18
CA TRP A 33 14.88 29.97 26.92
C TRP A 33 15.75 30.29 25.71
N ARG A 34 16.61 31.36 25.78
CA ARG A 34 17.54 31.67 24.69
C ARG A 34 18.60 30.59 24.50
N LYS A 35 19.11 30.01 25.62
CA LYS A 35 20.13 28.97 25.59
C LYS A 35 19.51 27.61 25.18
N HIS A 36 18.24 27.39 25.50
CA HIS A 36 17.50 26.14 25.22
C HIS A 36 16.19 26.45 24.50
N PRO A 37 16.26 26.93 23.23
CA PRO A 37 15.05 27.22 22.46
C PRO A 37 14.20 25.95 22.29
N PRO A 38 12.86 26.07 22.25
CA PRO A 38 11.99 24.94 22.00
C PRO A 38 12.34 24.30 20.65
N MET A 39 12.27 22.99 20.61
CA MET A 39 12.55 22.25 19.40
C MET A 39 11.56 22.58 18.30
N THR A 40 12.06 22.81 17.08
CA THR A 40 11.19 23.05 15.93
C THR A 40 10.33 21.82 15.61
N PRO A 41 9.12 21.98 15.04
CA PRO A 41 8.27 20.84 14.65
C PRO A 41 8.99 19.81 13.79
N GLN A 42 9.86 20.23 12.88
CA GLN A 42 10.67 19.36 12.04
C GLN A 42 11.69 18.50 12.83
N ARG A 43 12.25 19.07 13.92
CA ARG A 43 13.13 18.31 14.81
C ARG A 43 12.34 17.36 15.72
N TRP A 44 11.15 17.77 16.15
CA TRP A 44 10.22 16.90 16.87
C TRP A 44 9.87 15.66 16.06
N ALA A 45 9.53 15.83 14.79
CA ALA A 45 9.26 14.72 13.89
C ALA A 45 10.44 13.73 13.82
N LYS A 46 11.69 14.22 13.83
CA LYS A 46 12.88 13.37 13.82
C LYS A 46 13.12 12.57 15.11
N ILE A 47 12.58 13.00 16.26
CA ILE A 47 12.71 12.23 17.52
C ILE A 47 11.82 10.97 17.49
N TYR A 48 10.72 11.03 16.74
CA TYR A 48 9.83 9.89 16.52
C TYR A 48 10.24 9.03 15.32
N ALA A 49 11.31 9.42 14.60
CA ALA A 49 11.87 8.66 13.48
C ALA A 49 12.79 7.45 13.84
N PRO A 50 13.13 7.12 15.13
CA PRO A 50 13.88 5.88 15.38
C PRO A 50 13.17 4.60 14.95
N PHE A 51 11.85 4.65 14.73
CA PHE A 51 11.09 3.51 14.21
C PHE A 51 11.32 3.25 12.72
N ASP A 52 11.76 4.29 11.99
CA ASP A 52 12.19 4.21 10.60
C ASP A 52 13.51 3.43 10.42
N ALA A 53 14.22 3.17 11.52
CA ALA A 53 15.44 2.38 11.54
C ALA A 53 15.18 0.87 11.70
N LEU A 54 13.96 0.44 11.85
CA LEU A 54 13.59 -0.97 11.88
C LEU A 54 13.33 -1.45 10.46
N ASP A 55 14.21 -2.32 9.97
CA ASP A 55 14.04 -2.96 8.67
C ASP A 55 12.65 -3.61 8.58
N GLY A 56 11.89 -3.25 7.53
CA GLY A 56 10.55 -3.78 7.30
C GLY A 56 9.41 -3.10 8.08
N PHE A 57 9.69 -2.02 8.85
CA PHE A 57 8.62 -1.34 9.60
C PHE A 57 7.66 -0.59 8.69
N ASP A 58 8.19 0.09 7.67
CA ASP A 58 7.37 0.80 6.67
C ASP A 58 6.53 -0.17 5.83
N GLU A 59 7.09 -1.35 5.51
CA GLU A 59 6.35 -2.41 4.84
C GLU A 59 5.22 -2.94 5.73
N CYS A 60 5.45 -3.12 7.02
CA CYS A 60 4.41 -3.55 7.97
C CYS A 60 3.30 -2.52 8.12
N ILE A 61 3.63 -1.22 8.16
CA ILE A 61 2.63 -0.14 8.19
C ILE A 61 1.85 -0.11 6.87
N SER A 62 2.56 -0.18 5.75
CA SER A 62 1.95 -0.16 4.41
C SER A 62 1.01 -1.34 4.21
N ALA A 63 1.40 -2.53 4.66
CA ALA A 63 0.57 -3.73 4.62
C ALA A 63 -0.72 -3.58 5.46
N ARG A 64 -0.66 -2.88 6.59
CA ARG A 64 -1.85 -2.60 7.42
C ARG A 64 -2.75 -1.51 6.88
N ASN A 65 -2.22 -0.62 6.04
CA ASN A 65 -3.00 0.43 5.38
C ASN A 65 -3.71 -0.06 4.12
N VAL A 66 -3.52 -1.30 3.70
CA VAL A 66 -4.24 -1.88 2.56
C VAL A 66 -5.71 -2.03 2.91
N LEU A 67 -6.57 -1.39 2.11
CA LEU A 67 -8.01 -1.54 2.23
C LEU A 67 -8.43 -2.85 1.57
N TYR A 68 -8.77 -3.83 2.38
CA TYR A 68 -9.29 -5.10 1.90
C TYR A 68 -10.78 -4.98 1.60
N SER A 69 -11.19 -5.43 0.43
CA SER A 69 -12.58 -5.47 -0.01
C SER A 69 -12.97 -6.88 -0.46
N GLY A 70 -14.25 -7.13 -0.52
CA GLY A 70 -14.76 -8.39 -1.07
C GLY A 70 -14.44 -8.51 -2.57
N ARG A 71 -14.30 -9.74 -3.06
CA ARG A 71 -14.12 -10.00 -4.49
C ARG A 71 -15.36 -9.58 -5.26
N LYS A 72 -15.20 -8.74 -6.29
CA LYS A 72 -16.28 -8.34 -7.19
C LYS A 72 -16.71 -9.54 -8.05
N ASN A 73 -17.98 -9.85 -8.03
CA ASN A 73 -18.55 -10.78 -8.97
C ASN A 73 -18.88 -10.03 -10.26
N LEU A 74 -18.18 -10.36 -11.33
CA LEU A 74 -18.44 -9.81 -12.65
C LEU A 74 -19.80 -10.30 -13.18
N SER A 75 -20.57 -9.42 -13.78
CA SER A 75 -21.78 -9.77 -14.52
C SER A 75 -21.45 -10.61 -15.77
N ALA A 76 -22.47 -11.21 -16.38
CA ALA A 76 -22.29 -11.99 -17.60
C ALA A 76 -21.70 -11.12 -18.74
N ASP A 77 -22.19 -9.89 -18.87
CA ASP A 77 -21.76 -8.95 -19.90
C ASP A 77 -20.30 -8.51 -19.68
N GLU A 78 -19.93 -8.21 -18.43
CA GLU A 78 -18.54 -7.86 -18.07
C GLU A 78 -17.57 -9.00 -18.36
N ARG A 79 -17.96 -10.26 -18.11
CA ARG A 79 -17.15 -11.43 -18.43
C ARG A 79 -16.98 -11.62 -19.92
N GLU A 80 -18.05 -11.50 -20.69
CA GLU A 80 -18.00 -11.62 -22.15
C GLU A 80 -17.10 -10.52 -22.75
N LEU A 81 -17.19 -9.30 -22.27
CA LEU A 81 -16.32 -8.21 -22.69
C LEU A 81 -14.85 -8.53 -22.39
N LEU A 82 -14.56 -9.06 -21.20
CA LEU A 82 -13.22 -9.42 -20.79
C LEU A 82 -12.65 -10.55 -21.65
N GLU A 83 -13.46 -11.58 -21.94
CA GLU A 83 -13.09 -12.68 -22.84
C GLU A 83 -12.79 -12.20 -24.25
N ARG A 84 -13.58 -11.27 -24.77
CA ARG A 84 -13.32 -10.64 -26.07
C ARG A 84 -11.98 -9.89 -26.08
N LYS A 85 -11.71 -9.08 -25.06
CA LYS A 85 -10.44 -8.35 -24.90
C LYS A 85 -9.26 -9.34 -24.87
N LEU A 86 -9.36 -10.41 -24.08
CA LEU A 86 -8.32 -11.46 -23.98
C LEU A 86 -8.11 -12.19 -25.32
N SER A 87 -9.19 -12.49 -26.05
CA SER A 87 -9.11 -13.14 -27.37
C SER A 87 -8.37 -12.27 -28.38
N VAL A 88 -8.67 -10.96 -28.40
CA VAL A 88 -7.97 -9.99 -29.28
C VAL A 88 -6.48 -9.92 -28.92
N LEU A 89 -6.14 -9.79 -27.64
CA LEU A 89 -4.75 -9.75 -27.20
C LEU A 89 -4.00 -11.04 -27.55
N ASN A 90 -4.61 -12.20 -27.33
CA ASN A 90 -4.00 -13.49 -27.68
C ASN A 90 -3.75 -13.62 -29.19
N THR A 91 -4.66 -13.11 -29.99
CA THR A 91 -4.51 -13.09 -31.45
C THR A 91 -3.37 -12.18 -31.87
N LEU A 92 -3.25 -11.01 -31.28
CA LEU A 92 -2.16 -10.06 -31.54
C LEU A 92 -0.80 -10.64 -31.16
N ILE A 93 -0.70 -11.24 -29.99
CA ILE A 93 0.56 -11.87 -29.50
C ILE A 93 0.97 -13.03 -30.42
N ARG A 94 0.02 -13.85 -30.87
CA ARG A 94 0.31 -14.96 -31.78
C ARG A 94 0.72 -14.51 -33.20
N ARG A 95 0.24 -13.33 -33.64
CA ARG A 95 0.59 -12.77 -34.95
C ARG A 95 1.91 -12.02 -34.92
N ALA A 96 2.23 -11.37 -33.82
CA ALA A 96 3.53 -10.76 -33.57
C ALA A 96 4.56 -11.88 -33.44
N GLY A 97 5.22 -12.24 -34.55
CA GLY A 97 6.36 -13.15 -34.51
C GLY A 97 7.49 -12.60 -33.63
N PRO A 98 8.43 -13.44 -33.21
CA PRO A 98 9.55 -12.98 -32.39
C PRO A 98 10.41 -11.97 -33.19
N GLY A 99 10.21 -10.69 -32.92
CA GLY A 99 11.06 -9.59 -33.39
C GLY A 99 10.44 -8.52 -34.29
N ASP A 100 9.22 -8.66 -34.74
CA ASP A 100 8.65 -7.72 -35.74
C ASP A 100 7.82 -6.56 -35.14
N GLU A 101 7.24 -6.70 -33.97
CA GLU A 101 6.38 -5.65 -33.40
C GLU A 101 6.51 -5.62 -31.86
N PRO A 102 6.53 -4.43 -31.23
CA PRO A 102 6.57 -4.35 -29.78
C PRO A 102 5.31 -4.99 -29.17
N PRO A 103 5.45 -5.76 -28.07
CA PRO A 103 4.32 -6.42 -27.45
C PRO A 103 3.26 -5.40 -26.99
N PRO A 104 1.97 -5.74 -27.08
CA PRO A 104 0.89 -4.82 -26.76
C PRO A 104 0.95 -4.38 -25.29
N GLN A 105 0.86 -3.06 -25.09
CA GLN A 105 0.81 -2.46 -23.75
C GLN A 105 -0.62 -2.56 -23.22
N VAL A 106 -0.75 -3.08 -22.00
CA VAL A 106 -2.04 -3.19 -21.32
C VAL A 106 -1.92 -2.78 -19.87
N SER A 107 -3.04 -2.32 -19.30
CA SER A 107 -3.23 -2.17 -17.87
C SER A 107 -4.26 -3.19 -17.43
N VAL A 108 -3.87 -4.08 -16.53
CA VAL A 108 -4.73 -5.14 -16.00
C VAL A 108 -4.99 -4.89 -14.52
N THR A 109 -6.27 -4.78 -14.18
CA THR A 109 -6.71 -4.71 -12.77
C THR A 109 -7.18 -6.09 -12.34
N PHE A 110 -6.59 -6.60 -11.28
CA PHE A 110 -6.87 -7.94 -10.76
C PHE A 110 -7.04 -7.94 -9.25
N PHE A 111 -7.72 -8.95 -8.76
CA PHE A 111 -7.95 -9.17 -7.34
C PHE A 111 -6.82 -10.02 -6.76
N ARG A 112 -6.18 -9.54 -5.70
CA ARG A 112 -5.19 -10.27 -4.91
C ARG A 112 -5.78 -10.63 -3.55
N PRO A 113 -6.01 -11.92 -3.25
CA PRO A 113 -6.49 -12.34 -1.94
C PRO A 113 -5.53 -11.93 -0.82
N CYS A 114 -6.08 -11.61 0.34
CA CYS A 114 -5.28 -11.36 1.53
C CYS A 114 -4.55 -12.63 1.94
N ALA A 115 -3.22 -12.60 1.89
CA ALA A 115 -2.35 -13.72 2.28
C ALA A 115 -1.89 -13.66 3.75
N ASP A 116 -2.20 -12.58 4.46
CA ASP A 116 -1.81 -12.41 5.86
C ASP A 116 -2.81 -13.12 6.78
N PHE A 117 -2.37 -14.24 7.34
CA PHE A 117 -3.16 -15.07 8.26
C PHE A 117 -3.40 -14.42 9.63
N CYS A 118 -2.69 -13.32 9.96
CA CYS A 118 -2.88 -12.57 11.18
C CYS A 118 -4.03 -11.59 11.12
N ILE A 119 -4.60 -11.37 9.93
CA ILE A 119 -5.68 -10.41 9.71
C ILE A 119 -7.00 -11.15 9.51
N GLU A 120 -8.10 -10.60 10.06
CA GLU A 120 -9.45 -11.17 9.92
C GLU A 120 -9.90 -11.32 8.45
N SER A 121 -9.29 -10.54 7.57
CA SER A 121 -9.53 -10.56 6.12
C SER A 121 -8.89 -11.74 5.38
N TYR A 122 -8.11 -12.60 6.06
CA TYR A 122 -7.46 -13.75 5.43
C TYR A 122 -8.45 -14.64 4.69
N ASN A 123 -8.19 -14.89 3.41
CA ASN A 123 -9.01 -15.68 2.49
C ASN A 123 -10.48 -15.22 2.31
N ARG A 124 -10.92 -14.12 2.95
CA ARG A 124 -12.29 -13.58 2.84
C ARG A 124 -12.35 -12.34 1.97
N SER A 125 -11.32 -11.55 2.01
CA SER A 125 -11.20 -10.31 1.24
C SER A 125 -9.80 -10.17 0.67
N GLY A 126 -9.61 -9.19 -0.20
CA GLY A 126 -8.33 -8.92 -0.85
C GLY A 126 -8.24 -7.47 -1.29
N SER A 127 -7.19 -7.16 -2.01
CA SER A 127 -6.98 -5.84 -2.61
C SER A 127 -7.07 -5.94 -4.13
N TYR A 128 -7.39 -4.82 -4.77
CA TYR A 128 -7.31 -4.68 -6.22
C TYR A 128 -5.99 -4.00 -6.56
N GLU A 129 -5.25 -4.63 -7.44
CA GLU A 129 -3.98 -4.11 -7.94
C GLU A 129 -4.07 -3.90 -9.45
N THR A 130 -3.38 -2.89 -9.96
CA THR A 130 -3.29 -2.61 -11.38
C THR A 130 -1.84 -2.68 -11.81
N VAL A 131 -1.57 -3.53 -12.79
CA VAL A 131 -0.26 -3.67 -13.42
C VAL A 131 -0.36 -3.20 -14.86
N THR A 132 0.57 -2.33 -15.26
CA THR A 132 0.66 -1.81 -16.62
C THR A 132 1.99 -2.22 -17.23
N GLY A 133 1.95 -2.84 -18.38
CA GLY A 133 3.16 -3.29 -19.07
C GLY A 133 2.88 -4.05 -20.35
N PRO A 134 3.93 -4.51 -21.02
CA PRO A 134 3.81 -5.33 -22.22
C PRO A 134 3.35 -6.75 -21.88
N VAL A 135 2.37 -7.26 -22.61
CA VAL A 135 1.93 -8.64 -22.46
C VAL A 135 2.91 -9.57 -23.17
N ARG A 136 3.51 -10.47 -22.40
CA ARG A 136 4.45 -11.46 -22.94
C ARG A 136 3.77 -12.74 -23.39
N GLN A 137 2.85 -13.23 -22.60
CA GLN A 137 2.19 -14.52 -22.85
C GLN A 137 0.78 -14.54 -22.29
N ILE A 138 -0.14 -15.20 -22.99
CA ILE A 138 -1.46 -15.55 -22.50
C ILE A 138 -1.63 -17.06 -22.71
N ASP A 139 -1.94 -17.79 -21.64
CA ASP A 139 -2.28 -19.21 -21.68
C ASP A 139 -3.70 -19.43 -21.16
N PRO A 140 -4.70 -19.45 -22.05
CA PRO A 140 -6.09 -19.63 -21.64
C PRO A 140 -6.47 -21.09 -21.42
N VAL A 141 -5.64 -22.05 -21.81
CA VAL A 141 -6.01 -23.48 -21.85
C VAL A 141 -5.41 -24.27 -20.72
N LEU A 142 -4.11 -24.16 -20.49
CA LEU A 142 -3.40 -24.98 -19.50
C LEU A 142 -3.26 -24.27 -18.17
N ALA A 143 -2.60 -23.12 -18.17
CA ALA A 143 -2.28 -22.40 -16.94
C ALA A 143 -3.37 -21.41 -16.52
N HIS A 144 -4.26 -20.99 -17.43
CA HIS A 144 -5.24 -19.94 -17.21
C HIS A 144 -4.63 -18.65 -16.67
N THR A 145 -3.53 -18.22 -17.29
CA THR A 145 -2.73 -17.07 -16.84
C THR A 145 -2.43 -16.08 -17.95
N ILE A 146 -2.18 -14.85 -17.54
CA ILE A 146 -1.57 -13.80 -18.37
C ILE A 146 -0.27 -13.36 -17.72
N THR A 147 0.78 -13.19 -18.51
CA THR A 147 2.08 -12.69 -18.03
C THR A 147 2.32 -11.30 -18.60
N ILE A 148 2.47 -10.33 -17.70
CA ILE A 148 2.75 -8.92 -18.01
C ILE A 148 4.11 -8.60 -17.41
N GLU A 149 5.08 -8.18 -18.24
CA GLU A 149 6.50 -8.06 -17.84
C GLU A 149 7.03 -9.36 -17.22
N GLU A 150 7.12 -9.41 -15.90
CA GLU A 150 7.58 -10.56 -15.12
C GLU A 150 6.49 -11.12 -14.19
N GLN A 151 5.33 -10.46 -14.14
CA GLN A 151 4.23 -10.85 -13.25
C GLN A 151 3.23 -11.75 -13.95
N THR A 152 2.97 -12.91 -13.35
CA THR A 152 1.95 -13.85 -13.82
C THR A 152 0.68 -13.69 -13.00
N ILE A 153 -0.44 -13.49 -13.66
CA ILE A 153 -1.75 -13.22 -13.08
C ILE A 153 -2.73 -14.29 -13.55
N LEU A 154 -3.55 -14.83 -12.65
CA LEU A 154 -4.62 -15.76 -13.00
C LEU A 154 -5.74 -15.04 -13.74
N LEU A 155 -6.23 -15.60 -14.83
CA LEU A 155 -7.32 -15.00 -15.60
C LEU A 155 -8.62 -14.91 -14.78
N SER A 156 -8.81 -15.81 -13.84
CA SER A 156 -9.96 -15.79 -12.92
C SER A 156 -9.98 -14.58 -12.00
N ASP A 157 -8.83 -13.99 -11.70
CA ASP A 157 -8.70 -12.89 -10.75
C ASP A 157 -8.76 -11.53 -11.44
N ILE A 158 -8.76 -11.49 -12.77
CA ILE A 158 -8.83 -10.28 -13.55
C ILE A 158 -10.24 -9.68 -13.46
N VAL A 159 -10.31 -8.39 -13.21
CA VAL A 159 -11.56 -7.63 -13.13
C VAL A 159 -11.73 -6.71 -14.33
N ASP A 160 -10.64 -6.11 -14.82
CA ASP A 160 -10.66 -5.25 -16.00
C ASP A 160 -9.33 -5.29 -16.75
N ILE A 161 -9.42 -5.09 -18.06
CA ILE A 161 -8.27 -4.91 -18.97
C ILE A 161 -8.51 -3.68 -19.79
N SER A 162 -7.58 -2.73 -19.74
CA SER A 162 -7.57 -1.53 -20.58
C SER A 162 -6.30 -1.49 -21.43
N SER A 163 -6.47 -1.02 -22.65
CA SER A 163 -5.35 -0.81 -23.60
C SER A 163 -5.74 0.27 -24.59
N PRO A 164 -4.79 1.05 -25.09
CA PRO A 164 -5.03 1.96 -26.21
C PRO A 164 -5.63 1.27 -27.45
N LEU A 165 -5.37 -0.03 -27.59
CA LEU A 165 -5.86 -0.84 -28.72
C LEU A 165 -7.39 -1.03 -28.68
N PHE A 166 -8.01 -0.95 -27.51
CA PHE A 166 -9.47 -1.12 -27.38
C PHE A 166 -10.24 0.18 -27.64
N CYS A 167 -9.59 1.35 -27.50
CA CYS A 167 -10.22 2.65 -27.77
C CYS A 167 -10.52 2.89 -29.26
N THR A 168 -9.94 2.09 -30.16
CA THR A 168 -10.14 2.25 -31.61
C THR A 168 -11.40 1.54 -32.13
N THR A 169 -12.11 0.77 -31.28
CA THR A 169 -13.24 -0.07 -31.70
C THR A 169 -14.60 0.53 -31.34
N GLU A 170 -14.65 1.67 -30.64
CA GLU A 170 -15.89 2.43 -30.39
C GLU A 170 -15.92 3.71 -31.22
N ALA A 171 -16.01 3.54 -32.52
CA ALA A 171 -16.51 4.58 -33.42
C ALA A 171 -17.86 4.12 -33.98
N PRO A 172 -18.87 5.00 -34.01
CA PRO A 172 -20.28 4.70 -34.27
C PRO A 172 -20.55 4.15 -35.67
#